data_4ac305e54a9fbd051c22fa4ff0a086d8
#
_entry.id   4ac305e54a9fbd051c22fa4ff0a086d8
#
_cell.length_a   1.000
_cell.length_b   1.000
_cell.length_c   1.000
_cell.angle_alpha   90.00
_cell.angle_beta   90.00
_cell.angle_gamma   90.00
#
_symmetry.space_group_name_H-M   'P 1'
#
loop_
_entity.id
_entity.type
_entity.pdbx_description
1 polymer ?
#
loop_
_entity_poly.entity_id
_entity_poly.type
_entity_poly.pdbx_seq_one_letter_code
_entity_poly.pdbx_strand_id
1 'polypeptide(L)'
;RRFMGVNVEHKFSDKFVVGTSLINMHERPYTRKANYGQEPVNNTIFGFGGSYSTELPFLTRLLNKVPSLQSDVASNLSVRGEMAFLRPSSPSSSDFDGEATAYLDDFEAAQTTVDIRGMRSWSLASTPLRFGQGSYPNQTLYGNAPEDVDNLKNGYGRAKLAWYSIDPVFYGNNKPGDVNASEISKNSTRRVYVKEIFPERELAQGDLLVQNTLDLAYYPNAKGSYNNNPQAMSSLAASDKWGGIMRGISATNFEENNIEYIQFWVLDPYTSGEFTPSASGELVFDLGNISEDILKDGRKQYENGL
;
A
#
# COMPACT_ATOMS: atom_id res chain seq x y z
N ARG A 1 -25.16 -5.32 -2.92
CA ARG A 1 -24.58 -4.62 -4.07
C ARG A 1 -24.78 -5.46 -5.32
N ARG A 2 -25.16 -4.84 -6.42
CA ARG A 2 -25.25 -5.44 -7.75
C ARG A 2 -24.42 -4.60 -8.70
N PHE A 3 -23.50 -5.24 -9.37
CA PHE A 3 -22.66 -4.62 -10.36
C PHE A 3 -22.94 -5.26 -11.72
N MET A 4 -23.17 -4.47 -12.74
CA MET A 4 -23.35 -4.93 -14.09
C MET A 4 -22.52 -4.10 -15.02
N GLY A 5 -21.79 -4.76 -15.93
CA GLY A 5 -21.00 -4.09 -16.94
C GLY A 5 -21.12 -4.79 -18.27
N VAL A 6 -21.15 -4.01 -19.32
CA VAL A 6 -21.09 -4.47 -20.71
C VAL A 6 -20.03 -3.64 -21.41
N ASN A 7 -19.10 -4.32 -22.05
CA ASN A 7 -18.11 -3.69 -22.93
C ASN A 7 -18.27 -4.28 -24.32
N VAL A 8 -18.37 -3.43 -25.30
CA VAL A 8 -18.44 -3.81 -26.72
C VAL A 8 -17.32 -3.11 -27.46
N GLU A 9 -16.46 -3.87 -28.06
CA GLU A 9 -15.39 -3.36 -28.92
C GLU A 9 -15.65 -3.79 -30.36
N HIS A 10 -15.59 -2.84 -31.27
CA HIS A 10 -15.74 -3.09 -32.68
C HIS A 10 -14.50 -2.64 -33.46
N LYS A 11 -13.93 -3.61 -34.15
CA LYS A 11 -12.76 -3.41 -35.01
C LYS A 11 -13.22 -3.19 -36.43
N PHE A 12 -13.23 -1.95 -36.88
CA PHE A 12 -13.55 -1.59 -38.27
C PHE A 12 -12.44 -1.99 -39.25
N SER A 13 -11.20 -1.89 -38.78
CA SER A 13 -10.02 -2.32 -39.52
C SER A 13 -8.87 -2.55 -38.54
N ASP A 14 -7.74 -3.10 -39.02
CA ASP A 14 -6.53 -3.24 -38.21
C ASP A 14 -5.99 -1.89 -37.68
N LYS A 15 -6.44 -0.80 -38.29
CA LYS A 15 -6.01 0.57 -37.99
C LYS A 15 -7.02 1.35 -37.19
N PHE A 16 -8.27 0.88 -37.08
CA PHE A 16 -9.35 1.63 -36.44
C PHE A 16 -10.23 0.72 -35.58
N VAL A 17 -10.23 0.99 -34.31
CA VAL A 17 -10.99 0.27 -33.29
C VAL A 17 -11.79 1.29 -32.47
N VAL A 18 -13.05 0.97 -32.18
CA VAL A 18 -13.94 1.76 -31.33
C VAL A 18 -14.54 0.87 -30.27
N GLY A 19 -14.54 1.34 -29.03
CA GLY A 19 -15.12 0.66 -27.90
C GLY A 19 -16.22 1.49 -27.23
N THR A 20 -17.19 0.83 -26.66
CA THR A 20 -18.17 1.44 -25.77
C THR A 20 -18.36 0.56 -24.55
N SER A 21 -18.47 1.20 -23.40
CA SER A 21 -18.71 0.52 -22.13
C SER A 21 -19.91 1.11 -21.42
N LEU A 22 -20.67 0.25 -20.77
CA LEU A 22 -21.77 0.61 -19.90
C LEU A 22 -21.53 -0.11 -18.56
N ILE A 23 -21.47 0.64 -17.49
CA ILE A 23 -21.31 0.09 -16.16
C ILE A 23 -22.40 0.65 -15.26
N ASN A 24 -23.09 -0.21 -14.54
CA ASN A 24 -24.08 0.17 -13.55
C ASN A 24 -23.77 -0.46 -12.21
N MET A 25 -23.74 0.33 -11.18
CA MET A 25 -23.64 -0.08 -9.80
C MET A 25 -24.93 0.27 -9.06
N HIS A 26 -25.58 -0.74 -8.51
CA HIS A 26 -26.81 -0.60 -7.75
C HIS A 26 -26.67 -1.21 -6.35
N GLU A 27 -26.96 -0.44 -5.33
CA GLU A 27 -27.03 -0.88 -3.94
C GLU A 27 -28.48 -0.95 -3.47
N ARG A 28 -28.82 -2.03 -2.79
CA ARG A 28 -30.10 -2.14 -2.11
C ARG A 28 -29.96 -1.57 -0.70
N PRO A 29 -30.78 -0.60 -0.29
CA PRO A 29 -30.74 -0.08 1.07
C PRO A 29 -31.12 -1.18 2.07
N TYR A 30 -30.31 -1.36 3.11
CA TYR A 30 -30.60 -2.31 4.18
C TYR A 30 -31.51 -1.71 5.26
N THR A 31 -31.49 -0.41 5.41
CA THR A 31 -32.29 0.34 6.39
C THR A 31 -33.10 1.41 5.68
N ARG A 32 -34.26 1.78 6.23
CA ARG A 32 -35.08 2.87 5.69
C ARG A 32 -34.48 4.25 5.92
N LYS A 33 -33.56 4.37 6.89
CA LYS A 33 -32.83 5.59 7.19
C LYS A 33 -31.39 5.39 6.75
N ALA A 34 -30.95 6.15 5.77
CA ALA A 34 -29.56 6.19 5.37
C ALA A 34 -28.74 6.94 6.44
N ASN A 35 -27.60 6.39 6.84
CA ASN A 35 -26.63 7.10 7.67
C ASN A 35 -25.67 7.85 6.76
N TYR A 36 -25.18 8.98 7.23
CA TYR A 36 -24.20 9.78 6.51
C TYR A 36 -22.97 8.92 6.14
N GLY A 37 -22.58 8.94 4.87
CA GLY A 37 -21.50 8.11 4.32
C GLY A 37 -21.89 6.63 4.04
N GLN A 38 -23.15 6.27 4.19
CA GLN A 38 -23.70 4.93 3.90
C GLN A 38 -24.93 4.99 2.99
N GLU A 39 -25.07 6.05 2.23
CA GLU A 39 -26.15 6.22 1.27
C GLU A 39 -26.07 5.15 0.18
N PRO A 40 -27.19 4.51 -0.16
CA PRO A 40 -27.21 3.52 -1.22
C PRO A 40 -27.04 4.20 -2.59
N VAL A 41 -26.20 3.64 -3.41
CA VAL A 41 -25.80 4.19 -4.70
C VAL A 41 -26.47 3.45 -5.86
N ASN A 42 -26.88 4.20 -6.88
CA ASN A 42 -27.32 3.65 -8.15
C ASN A 42 -26.76 4.48 -9.32
N ASN A 43 -25.49 4.26 -9.62
CA ASN A 43 -24.79 5.05 -10.61
C ASN A 43 -24.61 4.27 -11.92
N THR A 44 -24.69 4.99 -13.02
CA THR A 44 -24.45 4.43 -14.35
C THR A 44 -23.39 5.25 -15.07
N ILE A 45 -22.40 4.56 -15.63
CA ILE A 45 -21.35 5.16 -16.43
C ILE A 45 -21.43 4.67 -17.86
N PHE A 46 -21.28 5.60 -18.77
CA PHE A 46 -21.19 5.37 -20.21
C PHE A 46 -19.79 5.78 -20.66
N GLY A 47 -19.04 4.85 -21.22
CA GLY A 47 -17.72 5.12 -21.78
C GLY A 47 -17.69 4.93 -23.29
N PHE A 48 -16.96 5.78 -23.97
CA PHE A 48 -16.63 5.66 -25.39
C PHE A 48 -15.14 5.79 -25.54
N GLY A 49 -14.52 4.90 -26.29
CA GLY A 49 -13.09 4.99 -26.60
C GLY A 49 -12.84 4.61 -28.04
N GLY A 50 -11.77 5.14 -28.59
CA GLY A 50 -11.35 4.78 -29.93
C GLY A 50 -9.87 4.97 -30.14
N SER A 51 -9.28 4.09 -30.94
CA SER A 51 -7.90 4.18 -31.38
C SER A 51 -7.80 4.08 -32.89
N TYR A 52 -6.99 4.96 -33.43
CA TYR A 52 -6.64 4.96 -34.85
C TYR A 52 -5.13 5.03 -35.01
N SER A 53 -4.58 4.09 -35.77
CA SER A 53 -3.14 4.05 -36.06
C SER A 53 -2.93 3.90 -37.55
N THR A 54 -2.08 4.74 -38.12
CA THR A 54 -1.74 4.67 -39.55
C THR A 54 -0.31 5.10 -39.81
N GLU A 55 0.26 4.50 -40.84
CA GLU A 55 1.55 4.95 -41.36
C GLU A 55 1.37 6.20 -42.21
N LEU A 56 2.26 7.17 -42.00
CA LEU A 56 2.29 8.45 -42.74
C LEU A 56 3.63 8.59 -43.49
N PRO A 57 3.76 8.00 -44.68
CA PRO A 57 4.99 8.07 -45.47
C PRO A 57 5.38 9.51 -45.84
N PHE A 58 4.40 10.42 -45.82
CA PHE A 58 4.62 11.85 -46.04
C PHE A 58 5.54 12.46 -44.95
N LEU A 59 5.33 12.09 -43.67
CA LEU A 59 6.17 12.60 -42.57
C LEU A 59 7.60 12.09 -42.69
N THR A 60 7.79 10.82 -43.07
CA THR A 60 9.12 10.25 -43.31
C THR A 60 9.84 11.02 -44.43
N ARG A 61 9.14 11.35 -45.53
CA ARG A 61 9.70 12.14 -46.62
C ARG A 61 10.02 13.57 -46.21
N LEU A 62 9.24 14.17 -45.30
CA LEU A 62 9.50 15.50 -44.76
C LEU A 62 10.73 15.50 -43.84
N LEU A 63 10.86 14.50 -42.98
CA LEU A 63 12.01 14.31 -42.09
C LEU A 63 13.30 14.09 -42.87
N ASN A 64 13.26 13.32 -43.94
CA ASN A 64 14.43 13.05 -44.80
C ASN A 64 14.90 14.27 -45.61
N LYS A 65 14.18 15.39 -45.56
CA LYS A 65 14.65 16.67 -46.11
C LYS A 65 15.56 17.45 -45.16
N VAL A 66 15.61 17.02 -43.89
CA VAL A 66 16.49 17.66 -42.89
C VAL A 66 17.91 17.07 -43.05
N PRO A 67 18.93 17.87 -43.31
CA PRO A 67 20.30 17.38 -43.36
C PRO A 67 20.69 16.71 -42.05
N SER A 68 21.19 15.51 -42.07
CA SER A 68 21.56 14.65 -40.94
C SER A 68 20.47 13.72 -40.36
N LEU A 69 19.25 13.77 -40.88
CA LEU A 69 18.19 12.84 -40.50
C LEU A 69 17.77 12.03 -41.73
N GLN A 70 18.33 10.85 -41.90
CA GLN A 70 17.89 9.88 -42.89
C GLN A 70 17.32 8.66 -42.18
N SER A 71 16.05 8.39 -42.37
CA SER A 71 15.36 7.23 -41.78
C SER A 71 14.61 6.48 -42.87
N ASP A 72 14.86 5.18 -42.96
CA ASP A 72 14.12 4.26 -43.84
C ASP A 72 12.85 3.72 -43.16
N VAL A 73 12.63 4.07 -41.87
CA VAL A 73 11.48 3.61 -41.11
C VAL A 73 10.28 4.51 -41.38
N ALA A 74 9.14 3.92 -41.73
CA ALA A 74 7.91 4.65 -41.94
C ALA A 74 7.42 5.32 -40.64
N SER A 75 7.12 6.61 -40.70
CA SER A 75 6.52 7.35 -39.58
C SER A 75 5.12 6.82 -39.31
N ASN A 76 4.80 6.57 -38.06
CA ASN A 76 3.49 6.11 -37.61
C ASN A 76 2.79 7.21 -36.82
N LEU A 77 1.51 7.41 -37.10
CA LEU A 77 0.62 8.26 -36.31
C LEU A 77 -0.39 7.37 -35.57
N SER A 78 -0.39 7.48 -34.26
CA SER A 78 -1.40 6.84 -33.40
C SER A 78 -2.17 7.91 -32.64
N VAL A 79 -3.49 7.85 -32.76
CA VAL A 79 -4.41 8.73 -32.03
C VAL A 79 -5.33 7.86 -31.21
N ARG A 80 -5.43 8.15 -29.93
CA ARG A 80 -6.37 7.51 -28.99
C ARG A 80 -7.18 8.58 -28.29
N GLY A 81 -8.48 8.33 -28.18
CA GLY A 81 -9.39 9.19 -27.44
C GLY A 81 -10.35 8.36 -26.60
N GLU A 82 -10.61 8.85 -25.40
CA GLU A 82 -11.57 8.26 -24.48
C GLU A 82 -12.46 9.35 -23.88
N MET A 83 -13.71 9.00 -23.61
CA MET A 83 -14.68 9.89 -22.99
C MET A 83 -15.62 9.05 -22.13
N ALA A 84 -15.89 9.51 -20.92
CA ALA A 84 -16.83 8.87 -20.02
C ALA A 84 -17.83 9.88 -19.45
N PHE A 85 -19.04 9.40 -19.21
CA PHE A 85 -20.14 10.15 -18.61
C PHE A 85 -20.70 9.38 -17.44
N LEU A 86 -20.72 10.00 -16.27
CA LEU A 86 -21.36 9.48 -15.08
C LEU A 86 -22.77 10.07 -14.95
N ARG A 87 -23.76 9.18 -14.79
CA ARG A 87 -25.11 9.55 -14.39
C ARG A 87 -25.36 9.06 -12.97
N PRO A 88 -25.25 9.94 -11.98
CA PRO A 88 -25.57 9.59 -10.60
C PRO A 88 -27.09 9.43 -10.42
N SER A 89 -27.49 8.52 -9.55
CA SER A 89 -28.88 8.28 -9.18
C SER A 89 -28.92 7.61 -7.81
N SER A 90 -30.08 7.68 -7.16
CA SER A 90 -30.39 6.93 -5.94
C SER A 90 -31.42 5.85 -6.20
N PRO A 91 -31.48 4.77 -5.40
CA PRO A 91 -32.59 3.82 -5.47
C PRO A 91 -33.92 4.52 -5.12
N SER A 92 -34.97 4.26 -5.90
CA SER A 92 -36.27 4.88 -5.71
C SER A 92 -36.91 4.64 -4.33
N SER A 93 -36.45 3.60 -3.61
CA SER A 93 -36.91 3.30 -2.25
C SER A 93 -36.30 4.19 -1.17
N SER A 94 -35.23 4.92 -1.48
CA SER A 94 -34.54 5.85 -0.58
C SER A 94 -34.52 7.28 -1.11
N ASP A 95 -35.15 7.52 -2.24
CA ASP A 95 -35.24 8.84 -2.84
C ASP A 95 -36.47 9.58 -2.26
N PHE A 96 -36.20 10.62 -1.50
CA PHE A 96 -37.18 11.57 -1.00
C PHE A 96 -36.97 12.88 -1.73
N ASP A 97 -37.86 13.21 -2.66
CA ASP A 97 -37.82 14.47 -3.42
C ASP A 97 -36.59 14.73 -4.27
N GLY A 98 -35.83 13.68 -4.66
CA GLY A 98 -34.61 13.80 -5.48
C GLY A 98 -33.36 14.20 -4.73
N GLU A 99 -33.39 14.30 -3.41
CA GLU A 99 -32.26 14.76 -2.60
C GLU A 99 -31.30 13.65 -2.13
N ALA A 100 -31.65 12.39 -2.38
CA ALA A 100 -30.85 11.25 -1.90
C ALA A 100 -29.77 10.77 -2.87
N THR A 101 -29.35 11.62 -3.80
CA THR A 101 -28.35 11.24 -4.80
C THR A 101 -26.95 11.35 -4.24
N ALA A 102 -26.24 10.24 -4.14
CA ALA A 102 -24.83 10.20 -3.80
C ALA A 102 -23.98 10.19 -5.08
N TYR A 103 -23.03 11.10 -5.14
CA TYR A 103 -22.05 11.14 -6.21
C TYR A 103 -20.88 10.22 -5.85
N LEU A 104 -20.63 9.20 -6.67
CA LEU A 104 -19.37 8.48 -6.68
C LEU A 104 -18.57 9.01 -7.86
N ASP A 105 -17.65 9.88 -7.55
CA ASP A 105 -16.63 10.31 -8.48
C ASP A 105 -15.52 9.25 -8.49
N ASP A 106 -14.94 8.98 -9.65
CA ASP A 106 -13.81 8.08 -9.86
C ASP A 106 -13.96 6.63 -9.35
N PHE A 107 -15.17 6.10 -9.26
CA PHE A 107 -15.39 4.73 -8.76
C PHE A 107 -14.83 4.46 -7.34
N GLU A 108 -14.87 5.42 -6.46
CA GLU A 108 -14.38 5.27 -5.08
C GLU A 108 -14.93 4.01 -4.39
N ALA A 109 -16.14 3.58 -4.72
CA ALA A 109 -16.70 2.32 -4.25
C ALA A 109 -16.05 1.07 -4.86
N ALA A 110 -15.28 1.21 -5.92
CA ALA A 110 -14.51 0.13 -6.55
C ALA A 110 -13.03 0.13 -6.11
N GLN A 111 -12.63 1.04 -5.22
CA GLN A 111 -11.28 1.06 -4.67
C GLN A 111 -10.96 -0.25 -3.96
N THR A 112 -9.85 -0.84 -4.32
CA THR A 112 -9.33 -2.02 -3.65
C THR A 112 -8.51 -1.56 -2.44
N THR A 113 -9.08 -1.71 -1.25
CA THR A 113 -8.33 -1.47 -0.01
C THR A 113 -7.53 -2.70 0.38
N VAL A 114 -6.23 -2.53 0.54
CA VAL A 114 -5.35 -3.56 1.09
C VAL A 114 -5.07 -3.22 2.56
N ASP A 115 -5.67 -3.99 3.47
CA ASP A 115 -5.41 -3.82 4.90
C ASP A 115 -4.01 -4.33 5.25
N ILE A 116 -3.16 -3.44 5.72
CA ILE A 116 -1.76 -3.75 6.08
C ILE A 116 -1.57 -4.08 7.57
N ARG A 117 -2.62 -4.05 8.39
CA ARG A 117 -2.53 -4.28 9.85
C ARG A 117 -2.36 -5.73 10.26
N GLY A 118 -2.68 -6.67 9.39
CA GLY A 118 -2.61 -8.09 9.70
C GLY A 118 -1.19 -8.57 9.97
N MET A 119 -0.82 -8.78 11.25
CA MET A 119 0.53 -9.17 11.64
C MET A 119 1.05 -10.45 10.96
N ARG A 120 0.15 -11.39 10.65
CA ARG A 120 0.50 -12.68 10.02
C ARG A 120 0.87 -12.57 8.54
N SER A 121 0.55 -11.44 7.93
CA SER A 121 0.88 -11.16 6.52
C SER A 121 2.29 -10.60 6.36
N TRP A 122 2.97 -10.28 7.46
CA TRP A 122 4.29 -9.73 7.47
C TRP A 122 5.34 -10.80 7.79
N SER A 123 6.48 -10.69 7.16
CA SER A 123 7.68 -11.50 7.39
C SER A 123 8.88 -10.58 7.61
N LEU A 124 9.99 -11.17 8.03
CA LEU A 124 11.24 -10.44 8.19
C LEU A 124 11.70 -9.90 6.84
N ALA A 125 12.08 -8.62 6.77
CA ALA A 125 12.54 -8.03 5.54
C ALA A 125 13.98 -8.44 5.18
N SER A 126 14.26 -8.51 3.90
CA SER A 126 15.63 -8.51 3.37
C SER A 126 16.33 -7.19 3.70
N THR A 127 17.65 -7.16 3.54
CA THR A 127 18.44 -5.93 3.77
C THR A 127 18.07 -4.86 2.75
N PRO A 128 17.62 -3.66 3.18
CA PRO A 128 17.31 -2.58 2.27
C PRO A 128 18.49 -2.18 1.40
N LEU A 129 18.26 -1.89 0.13
CA LEU A 129 19.30 -1.54 -0.86
C LEU A 129 20.22 -0.42 -0.39
N ARG A 130 19.69 0.57 0.28
CA ARG A 130 20.48 1.71 0.78
C ARG A 130 21.58 1.32 1.77
N PHE A 131 21.44 0.18 2.44
CA PHE A 131 22.47 -0.35 3.32
C PHE A 131 23.51 -1.21 2.57
N GLY A 132 23.24 -1.58 1.32
CA GLY A 132 24.12 -2.40 0.48
C GLY A 132 24.82 -1.68 -0.68
N GLN A 133 24.48 -0.42 -0.95
CA GLN A 133 25.00 0.33 -2.11
C GLN A 133 25.65 1.63 -1.66
N GLY A 134 26.86 1.62 -1.19
CA GLY A 134 27.80 2.75 -1.17
C GLY A 134 27.38 4.17 -0.78
N SER A 135 26.10 4.42 -0.67
CA SER A 135 25.53 5.71 -0.28
C SER A 135 25.22 5.81 1.20
N TYR A 136 25.29 4.71 1.93
CA TYR A 136 25.04 4.68 3.38
C TYR A 136 26.33 4.48 4.16
N PRO A 137 26.41 4.99 5.40
CA PRO A 137 27.64 5.56 5.94
C PRO A 137 28.74 4.56 6.25
N ASN A 138 28.53 3.27 6.09
CA ASN A 138 29.57 2.34 6.46
C ASN A 138 29.72 1.13 5.53
N GLN A 139 30.23 1.38 4.31
CA GLN A 139 30.57 0.31 3.34
C GLN A 139 31.43 -0.80 3.95
N THR A 140 32.28 -0.45 4.90
CA THR A 140 33.15 -1.40 5.59
C THR A 140 32.36 -2.36 6.49
N LEU A 141 31.23 -1.94 7.02
CA LEU A 141 30.39 -2.75 7.88
C LEU A 141 29.56 -3.76 7.07
N TYR A 142 28.98 -3.30 5.95
CA TYR A 142 28.04 -4.10 5.14
C TYR A 142 28.69 -4.85 3.97
N GLY A 143 30.00 -4.68 3.79
CA GLY A 143 30.72 -5.25 2.66
C GLY A 143 30.47 -4.50 1.35
N ASN A 144 31.32 -4.74 0.39
CA ASN A 144 31.12 -4.23 -0.96
C ASN A 144 30.00 -5.00 -1.62
N ALA A 145 28.90 -4.34 -1.75
CA ALA A 145 27.88 -4.41 -2.73
C ALA A 145 27.47 -5.73 -3.43
N PRO A 146 26.63 -5.61 -4.44
CA PRO A 146 25.74 -6.69 -4.90
C PRO A 146 26.42 -7.97 -5.39
N GLU A 147 27.73 -7.98 -5.46
CA GLU A 147 28.51 -9.08 -6.05
C GLU A 147 28.91 -10.18 -5.07
N ASP A 148 28.79 -9.92 -3.76
CA ASP A 148 29.21 -10.86 -2.72
C ASP A 148 27.98 -11.60 -2.19
N VAL A 149 27.57 -12.62 -2.94
CA VAL A 149 26.33 -13.38 -2.75
C VAL A 149 26.30 -14.07 -1.36
N ASP A 150 27.44 -14.48 -0.87
CA ASP A 150 27.55 -15.18 0.43
C ASP A 150 27.94 -14.24 1.60
N ASN A 151 27.72 -12.95 1.47
CA ASN A 151 28.16 -12.00 2.44
C ASN A 151 27.20 -11.82 3.61
N LEU A 152 27.42 -12.54 4.70
CA LEU A 152 26.69 -12.39 5.97
C LEU A 152 26.73 -10.97 6.55
N LYS A 153 27.67 -10.11 6.11
CA LYS A 153 27.78 -8.72 6.55
C LYS A 153 26.55 -7.89 6.19
N ASN A 154 25.79 -8.29 5.18
CA ASN A 154 24.52 -7.63 4.84
C ASN A 154 23.54 -7.56 6.01
N GLY A 155 23.61 -8.51 6.95
CA GLY A 155 22.80 -8.53 8.16
C GLY A 155 23.39 -7.79 9.38
N TYR A 156 24.59 -7.25 9.30
CA TYR A 156 25.31 -6.74 10.47
C TYR A 156 24.66 -5.55 11.17
N GLY A 157 23.94 -4.72 10.46
CA GLY A 157 23.18 -3.60 11.04
C GLY A 157 21.76 -3.97 11.45
N ARG A 158 21.31 -5.21 11.18
CA ARG A 158 19.96 -5.62 11.52
C ARG A 158 19.77 -5.72 13.01
N ALA A 159 18.98 -4.81 13.55
CA ALA A 159 18.56 -4.78 14.93
C ALA A 159 17.30 -5.64 15.14
N LYS A 160 17.00 -5.94 16.38
CA LYS A 160 15.82 -6.70 16.76
C LYS A 160 14.56 -5.85 16.50
N LEU A 161 13.65 -6.41 15.73
CA LEU A 161 12.31 -5.88 15.49
C LEU A 161 11.30 -6.98 15.77
N ALA A 162 10.29 -6.67 16.58
CA ALA A 162 9.14 -7.52 16.78
C ALA A 162 7.90 -6.81 16.23
N TRP A 163 7.02 -7.56 15.58
CA TRP A 163 5.72 -7.08 15.13
C TRP A 163 4.62 -8.00 15.66
N TYR A 164 3.58 -7.39 16.16
CA TYR A 164 2.54 -8.13 16.85
C TYR A 164 1.21 -7.33 16.85
N SER A 165 0.20 -7.90 17.44
CA SER A 165 -1.04 -7.24 17.78
C SER A 165 -1.37 -7.67 19.24
N ILE A 166 -1.70 -6.68 20.06
CA ILE A 166 -2.01 -6.97 21.48
C ILE A 166 -3.38 -7.63 21.54
N ASP A 167 -3.41 -8.85 22.10
CA ASP A 167 -4.64 -9.61 22.24
C ASP A 167 -5.64 -8.89 23.15
N PRO A 168 -6.92 -8.78 22.74
CA PRO A 168 -7.98 -8.19 23.56
C PRO A 168 -8.12 -8.80 24.97
N VAL A 169 -7.67 -10.02 25.21
CA VAL A 169 -7.71 -10.68 26.52
C VAL A 169 -6.97 -9.88 27.58
N PHE A 170 -5.89 -9.18 27.23
CA PHE A 170 -5.10 -8.37 28.15
C PHE A 170 -5.86 -7.14 28.71
N TYR A 171 -6.92 -6.73 28.06
CA TYR A 171 -7.74 -5.60 28.49
C TYR A 171 -9.05 -6.05 29.18
N GLY A 172 -9.32 -7.33 29.22
CA GLY A 172 -10.53 -7.90 29.80
C GLY A 172 -10.38 -8.19 31.30
N ASN A 173 -11.48 -8.64 31.89
CA ASN A 173 -11.50 -9.10 33.29
C ASN A 173 -10.72 -10.39 33.49
N ASN A 174 -10.54 -11.17 32.43
CA ASN A 174 -9.81 -12.45 32.44
C ASN A 174 -8.33 -12.30 32.03
N LYS A 175 -7.78 -11.11 32.17
CA LYS A 175 -6.37 -10.87 31.88
C LYS A 175 -5.46 -11.69 32.81
N PRO A 176 -4.27 -12.11 32.35
CA PRO A 176 -3.26 -12.71 33.19
C PRO A 176 -2.96 -11.87 34.45
N GLY A 177 -2.76 -12.54 35.59
CA GLY A 177 -2.65 -11.87 36.89
C GLY A 177 -1.39 -10.99 37.06
N ASP A 178 -0.39 -11.19 36.23
CA ASP A 178 0.85 -10.42 36.19
C ASP A 178 0.74 -9.13 35.34
N VAL A 179 -0.38 -8.94 34.61
CA VAL A 179 -0.62 -7.75 33.80
C VAL A 179 -1.32 -6.68 34.63
N ASN A 180 -0.57 -5.63 34.95
CA ASN A 180 -1.07 -4.50 35.73
C ASN A 180 -1.88 -3.50 34.86
N ALA A 181 -2.82 -2.80 35.50
CA ALA A 181 -3.60 -1.75 34.84
C ALA A 181 -2.70 -0.62 34.28
N SER A 182 -1.60 -0.32 34.95
CA SER A 182 -0.62 0.67 34.50
C SER A 182 0.08 0.27 33.20
N GLU A 183 0.31 -1.00 32.98
CA GLU A 183 0.94 -1.50 31.74
C GLU A 183 0.02 -1.36 30.53
N ILE A 184 -1.25 -1.67 30.69
CA ILE A 184 -2.23 -1.59 29.60
C ILE A 184 -2.77 -0.19 29.35
N SER A 185 -2.42 0.78 30.18
CA SER A 185 -2.79 2.19 30.03
C SER A 185 -1.68 3.06 29.45
N LYS A 186 -0.48 2.51 29.26
CA LYS A 186 0.62 3.23 28.60
C LYS A 186 0.22 3.58 27.19
N ASN A 187 0.74 4.69 26.68
CA ASN A 187 0.45 5.13 25.31
C ASN A 187 0.79 4.06 24.26
N SER A 188 1.88 3.33 24.48
CA SER A 188 2.37 2.26 23.59
C SER A 188 1.57 0.96 23.63
N THR A 189 0.75 0.74 24.67
CA THR A 189 0.05 -0.53 24.87
C THR A 189 -1.47 -0.39 25.03
N ARG A 190 -1.99 0.82 25.19
CA ARG A 190 -3.42 1.08 25.37
C ARG A 190 -4.23 0.72 24.12
N ARG A 191 -5.50 0.46 24.31
CA ARG A 191 -6.43 0.36 23.19
C ARG A 191 -6.55 1.67 22.45
N VAL A 192 -6.66 1.59 21.13
CA VAL A 192 -6.99 2.71 20.26
C VAL A 192 -8.46 2.62 19.90
N TYR A 193 -9.21 3.66 20.18
CA TYR A 193 -10.64 3.70 19.87
C TYR A 193 -10.89 4.29 18.49
N VAL A 194 -11.89 3.76 17.79
CA VAL A 194 -12.26 4.24 16.45
C VAL A 194 -12.54 5.73 16.45
N LYS A 195 -13.26 6.23 17.46
CA LYS A 195 -13.59 7.67 17.59
C LYS A 195 -12.39 8.57 17.90
N GLU A 196 -11.30 8.01 18.39
CA GLU A 196 -10.06 8.75 18.63
C GLU A 196 -9.38 9.11 17.29
N ILE A 197 -9.46 8.21 16.32
CA ILE A 197 -8.88 8.40 14.98
C ILE A 197 -9.90 9.08 14.06
N PHE A 198 -11.18 8.68 14.18
CA PHE A 198 -12.28 9.13 13.33
C PHE A 198 -13.41 9.69 14.20
N PRO A 199 -13.27 10.92 14.76
CA PRO A 199 -14.24 11.49 15.70
C PRO A 199 -15.63 11.67 15.10
N GLU A 200 -15.70 11.97 13.81
CA GLU A 200 -16.96 12.20 13.10
C GLU A 200 -17.69 10.92 12.70
N ARG A 201 -17.05 9.76 12.86
CA ARG A 201 -17.67 8.49 12.46
C ARG A 201 -18.74 8.08 13.46
N GLU A 202 -19.98 7.97 13.01
CA GLU A 202 -21.05 7.38 13.79
C GLU A 202 -20.90 5.86 13.84
N LEU A 203 -20.91 5.31 15.04
CA LEU A 203 -20.83 3.85 15.26
C LEU A 203 -22.25 3.34 15.56
N ALA A 204 -22.67 2.36 14.78
CA ALA A 204 -23.94 1.68 15.00
C ALA A 204 -23.85 0.73 16.21
N GLN A 205 -25.00 0.31 16.74
CA GLN A 205 -25.01 -0.69 17.81
C GLN A 205 -24.48 -2.03 17.26
N GLY A 206 -23.41 -2.52 17.86
CA GLY A 206 -22.71 -3.74 17.45
C GLY A 206 -21.42 -3.50 16.66
N ASP A 207 -21.12 -2.28 16.31
CA ASP A 207 -19.83 -1.95 15.70
C ASP A 207 -18.67 -2.11 16.69
N LEU A 208 -17.51 -2.45 16.16
CA LEU A 208 -16.29 -2.52 16.94
C LEU A 208 -15.86 -1.11 17.36
N LEU A 209 -15.81 -0.87 18.66
CA LEU A 209 -15.39 0.43 19.24
C LEU A 209 -13.87 0.61 19.18
N VAL A 210 -13.12 -0.48 19.07
CA VAL A 210 -11.66 -0.52 19.13
C VAL A 210 -11.09 -0.80 17.76
N GLN A 211 -10.06 -0.07 17.40
CA GLN A 211 -9.32 -0.25 16.16
C GLN A 211 -8.18 -1.26 16.39
N ASN A 212 -8.07 -2.24 15.50
CA ASN A 212 -6.90 -3.12 15.51
C ASN A 212 -5.67 -2.35 15.03
N THR A 213 -4.56 -2.58 15.70
CA THR A 213 -3.25 -1.98 15.40
C THR A 213 -2.25 -3.05 14.96
N LEU A 214 -1.27 -2.66 14.16
CA LEU A 214 -0.03 -3.38 13.96
C LEU A 214 1.02 -2.71 14.83
N ASP A 215 1.49 -3.43 15.84
CA ASP A 215 2.44 -2.91 16.80
C ASP A 215 3.85 -3.33 16.41
N LEU A 216 4.77 -2.38 16.41
CA LEU A 216 6.17 -2.59 16.09
C LEU A 216 7.03 -2.22 17.31
N ALA A 217 7.83 -3.16 17.79
CA ALA A 217 8.79 -2.90 18.84
C ALA A 217 10.22 -3.03 18.29
N TYR A 218 10.92 -1.91 18.19
CA TYR A 218 12.27 -1.80 17.67
C TYR A 218 13.30 -1.65 18.78
N TYR A 219 14.28 -2.54 18.80
CA TYR A 219 15.34 -2.60 19.81
C TYR A 219 16.70 -2.36 19.15
N PRO A 220 17.13 -1.10 18.98
CA PRO A 220 18.33 -0.76 18.20
C PRO A 220 19.64 -1.28 18.79
N ASN A 221 19.65 -1.60 20.07
CA ASN A 221 20.83 -2.11 20.78
C ASN A 221 20.86 -3.65 20.93
N ALA A 222 19.84 -4.34 20.41
CA ALA A 222 19.79 -5.79 20.37
C ALA A 222 19.95 -6.29 18.94
N LYS A 223 20.68 -7.39 18.77
CA LYS A 223 20.83 -8.04 17.45
C LYS A 223 19.51 -8.64 17.02
N GLY A 224 19.15 -8.42 15.76
CA GLY A 224 18.03 -9.07 15.11
C GLY A 224 18.37 -10.46 14.60
N SER A 225 17.36 -11.12 14.00
CA SER A 225 17.53 -12.42 13.34
C SER A 225 18.58 -12.31 12.23
N TYR A 226 19.40 -13.33 12.06
CA TYR A 226 20.47 -13.39 11.06
C TYR A 226 21.53 -12.30 11.18
N ASN A 227 21.65 -11.65 12.34
CA ASN A 227 22.73 -10.69 12.58
C ASN A 227 23.92 -11.41 13.25
N ASN A 228 24.90 -11.78 12.45
CA ASN A 228 26.14 -12.45 12.88
C ASN A 228 27.30 -11.47 13.13
N ASN A 229 27.01 -10.16 13.27
CA ASN A 229 28.05 -9.18 13.53
C ASN A 229 28.82 -9.55 14.82
N PRO A 230 30.17 -9.68 14.79
CA PRO A 230 30.95 -9.95 16.01
C PRO A 230 30.88 -8.78 17.01
N GLN A 231 30.61 -7.57 16.55
CA GLN A 231 30.50 -6.38 17.39
C GLN A 231 29.11 -6.30 18.06
N ALA A 232 29.06 -5.65 19.22
CA ALA A 232 27.81 -5.34 19.88
C ALA A 232 27.04 -4.23 19.09
N MET A 233 25.73 -4.34 19.03
CA MET A 233 24.89 -3.33 18.38
C MET A 233 25.04 -1.93 18.99
N SER A 234 25.33 -1.86 20.29
CA SER A 234 25.57 -0.58 20.99
C SER A 234 26.77 0.20 20.48
N SER A 235 27.74 -0.49 19.85
CA SER A 235 28.93 0.14 19.29
C SER A 235 28.76 0.71 17.89
N LEU A 236 27.62 0.38 17.23
CA LEU A 236 27.31 0.87 15.90
C LEU A 236 26.66 2.26 15.98
N ALA A 237 26.91 3.09 14.96
CA ALA A 237 26.20 4.34 14.80
C ALA A 237 24.70 4.11 14.62
N ALA A 238 23.88 5.06 15.03
CA ALA A 238 22.41 4.94 14.91
C ALA A 238 21.98 4.80 13.44
N SER A 239 22.64 5.48 12.53
CA SER A 239 22.42 5.41 11.08
C SER A 239 22.71 4.05 10.46
N ASP A 240 23.52 3.22 11.11
CA ASP A 240 23.89 1.90 10.61
C ASP A 240 22.94 0.80 11.11
N LYS A 241 21.99 1.15 11.96
CA LYS A 241 21.04 0.21 12.56
C LYS A 241 19.71 0.29 11.83
N TRP A 242 19.15 -0.84 11.51
CA TRP A 242 17.86 -0.94 10.86
C TRP A 242 17.09 -2.17 11.33
N GLY A 243 15.80 -2.13 11.18
CA GLY A 243 14.90 -3.28 11.33
C GLY A 243 13.79 -3.14 10.30
N GLY A 244 13.35 -4.24 9.72
CA GLY A 244 12.34 -4.18 8.69
C GLY A 244 11.47 -5.42 8.63
N ILE A 245 10.26 -5.22 8.20
CA ILE A 245 9.30 -6.25 7.84
C ILE A 245 8.89 -6.06 6.40
N MET A 246 8.59 -7.14 5.70
CA MET A 246 8.10 -7.13 4.34
C MET A 246 6.82 -7.92 4.19
N ARG A 247 6.07 -7.60 3.18
CA ARG A 247 4.81 -8.25 2.87
C ARG A 247 4.60 -8.32 1.37
N GLY A 248 4.14 -9.47 0.88
CA GLY A 248 3.63 -9.59 -0.48
C GLY A 248 2.26 -8.89 -0.60
N ILE A 249 2.09 -8.14 -1.69
CA ILE A 249 0.83 -7.54 -2.08
C ILE A 249 0.33 -8.27 -3.32
N SER A 250 -0.90 -8.74 -3.30
CA SER A 250 -1.50 -9.48 -4.43
C SER A 250 -1.78 -8.59 -5.65
N ALA A 251 -1.89 -7.28 -5.44
CA ALA A 251 -2.02 -6.32 -6.52
C ALA A 251 -0.65 -6.09 -7.18
N THR A 252 -0.48 -6.61 -8.38
CA THR A 252 0.78 -6.48 -9.14
C THR A 252 0.86 -5.15 -9.91
N ASN A 253 -0.28 -4.53 -10.17
CA ASN A 253 -0.39 -3.25 -10.83
C ASN A 253 -1.32 -2.34 -10.01
N PHE A 254 -0.77 -1.29 -9.42
CA PHE A 254 -1.52 -0.36 -8.58
C PHE A 254 -2.48 0.51 -9.40
N GLU A 255 -2.12 0.85 -10.62
CA GLU A 255 -2.95 1.63 -11.53
C GLU A 255 -4.21 0.85 -11.93
N GLU A 256 -4.08 -0.43 -12.30
CA GLU A 256 -5.23 -1.29 -12.62
C GLU A 256 -6.16 -1.52 -11.42
N ASN A 257 -5.63 -1.44 -10.21
CA ASN A 257 -6.39 -1.62 -8.98
C ASN A 257 -6.84 -0.30 -8.35
N ASN A 258 -6.62 0.83 -9.02
CA ASN A 258 -6.93 2.18 -8.52
C ASN A 258 -6.36 2.43 -7.12
N ILE A 259 -5.13 1.98 -6.87
CA ILE A 259 -4.44 2.25 -5.62
C ILE A 259 -3.57 3.48 -5.82
N GLU A 260 -3.97 4.61 -5.24
CA GLU A 260 -3.27 5.88 -5.37
C GLU A 260 -2.47 6.25 -4.11
N TYR A 261 -2.92 5.79 -2.95
CA TYR A 261 -2.38 6.24 -1.67
C TYR A 261 -2.00 5.08 -0.77
N ILE A 262 -0.94 5.31 0.03
CA ILE A 262 -0.69 4.59 1.27
C ILE A 262 -1.08 5.51 2.40
N GLN A 263 -2.11 5.14 3.14
CA GLN A 263 -2.65 5.94 4.22
C GLN A 263 -2.62 5.17 5.53
N PHE A 264 -2.03 5.75 6.55
CA PHE A 264 -1.95 5.13 7.86
C PHE A 264 -1.84 6.18 8.98
N TRP A 265 -2.21 5.78 10.16
CA TRP A 265 -2.02 6.54 11.39
C TRP A 265 -0.86 5.93 12.16
N VAL A 266 0.06 6.77 12.59
CA VAL A 266 1.21 6.39 13.42
C VAL A 266 1.05 7.01 14.78
N LEU A 267 1.19 6.19 15.81
CA LEU A 267 1.31 6.68 17.19
C LEU A 267 2.74 7.22 17.36
N ASP A 268 2.87 8.49 17.74
CA ASP A 268 4.16 9.06 18.09
C ASP A 268 4.61 8.52 19.46
N PRO A 269 5.70 7.73 19.52
CA PRO A 269 6.15 7.12 20.76
C PRO A 269 6.80 8.13 21.72
N TYR A 270 7.12 9.32 21.25
CA TYR A 270 7.90 10.31 22.01
C TYR A 270 7.04 11.35 22.73
N THR A 271 5.79 11.53 22.36
CA THR A 271 4.91 12.55 22.94
C THR A 271 4.48 12.25 24.35
N SER A 272 4.42 10.98 24.75
CA SER A 272 3.94 10.56 26.09
C SER A 272 5.01 10.63 27.19
N GLY A 273 6.27 10.82 26.82
CA GLY A 273 7.40 10.74 27.76
C GLY A 273 7.77 9.30 28.18
N GLU A 274 7.12 8.28 27.62
CA GLU A 274 7.46 6.86 27.86
C GLU A 274 8.85 6.52 27.30
N PHE A 275 9.22 7.16 26.22
CA PHE A 275 10.51 6.99 25.57
C PHE A 275 11.25 8.32 25.49
N THR A 276 12.50 8.30 25.89
CA THR A 276 13.37 9.47 25.74
C THR A 276 13.96 9.45 24.34
N PRO A 277 13.74 10.46 23.51
CA PRO A 277 14.35 10.51 22.19
C PRO A 277 15.85 10.70 22.35
N SER A 278 16.63 9.65 22.13
CA SER A 278 18.10 9.76 22.08
C SER A 278 18.62 10.07 20.67
N ALA A 279 17.80 9.84 19.66
CA ALA A 279 18.06 10.15 18.25
C ALA A 279 16.75 10.16 17.46
N SER A 280 16.69 10.89 16.37
CA SER A 280 15.61 10.80 15.40
C SER A 280 15.67 9.44 14.69
N GLY A 281 14.57 8.70 14.68
CA GLY A 281 14.39 7.51 13.85
C GLY A 281 13.71 7.87 12.52
N GLU A 282 13.95 7.09 11.50
CA GLU A 282 13.28 7.21 10.21
C GLU A 282 12.38 5.99 10.00
N LEU A 283 11.15 6.21 9.56
CA LEU A 283 10.26 5.17 9.05
C LEU A 283 10.27 5.24 7.52
N VAL A 284 10.66 4.15 6.88
CA VAL A 284 10.83 4.10 5.43
C VAL A 284 9.92 3.04 4.84
N PHE A 285 9.28 3.37 3.73
CA PHE A 285 8.46 2.47 2.95
C PHE A 285 9.11 2.25 1.60
N ASP A 286 9.49 1.01 1.33
CA ASP A 286 9.99 0.59 0.04
C ASP A 286 8.88 -0.19 -0.69
N LEU A 287 8.50 0.27 -1.87
CA LEU A 287 7.44 -0.32 -2.69
C LEU A 287 8.02 -0.81 -4.02
N GLY A 288 7.45 -1.88 -4.52
CA GLY A 288 7.83 -2.45 -5.80
C GLY A 288 8.44 -3.85 -5.67
N ASN A 289 9.36 -4.18 -6.54
CA ASN A 289 10.04 -5.47 -6.53
C ASN A 289 11.12 -5.49 -5.45
N ILE A 290 10.77 -6.08 -4.31
CA ILE A 290 11.66 -6.22 -3.16
C ILE A 290 12.21 -7.65 -3.16
N SER A 291 13.51 -7.79 -2.85
CA SER A 291 14.10 -9.12 -2.66
C SER A 291 13.48 -9.80 -1.44
N GLU A 292 13.12 -11.05 -1.59
CA GLU A 292 12.67 -11.89 -0.48
C GLU A 292 13.82 -12.72 0.13
N ASP A 293 15.00 -12.57 -0.39
CA ASP A 293 16.23 -13.23 0.07
C ASP A 293 16.83 -12.44 1.25
N ILE A 294 16.64 -12.96 2.46
CA ILE A 294 17.00 -12.28 3.71
C ILE A 294 18.51 -12.29 3.93
N LEU A 295 19.16 -13.39 3.58
CA LEU A 295 20.60 -13.58 3.75
C LEU A 295 21.42 -13.11 2.55
N LYS A 296 20.76 -12.84 1.42
CA LYS A 296 21.36 -12.47 0.14
C LYS A 296 22.38 -13.52 -0.38
N ASP A 297 22.00 -14.76 -0.25
CA ASP A 297 22.78 -15.92 -0.73
C ASP A 297 22.19 -16.56 -2.01
N GLY A 298 21.17 -15.97 -2.56
CA GLY A 298 20.44 -16.47 -3.73
C GLY A 298 19.52 -17.64 -3.42
N ARG A 299 19.27 -17.94 -2.16
CA ARG A 299 18.45 -19.07 -1.71
C ARG A 299 17.45 -18.61 -0.66
N LYS A 300 16.20 -19.09 -0.77
CA LYS A 300 15.17 -18.89 0.27
C LYS A 300 15.13 -20.01 1.32
N GLN A 301 16.08 -20.93 1.31
CA GLN A 301 16.10 -22.07 2.23
C GLN A 301 16.58 -21.61 3.59
N TYR A 302 15.91 -22.11 4.65
CA TYR A 302 16.27 -21.86 6.05
C TYR A 302 16.13 -20.41 6.53
N GLU A 303 15.36 -19.62 5.83
CA GLU A 303 15.10 -18.20 6.15
C GLU A 303 13.75 -17.96 6.82
N ASN A 304 13.35 -18.83 7.73
CA ASN A 304 12.02 -18.81 8.35
C ASN A 304 11.87 -17.78 9.48
N GLY A 305 12.90 -16.99 9.75
CA GLY A 305 12.83 -15.91 10.73
C GLY A 305 12.84 -16.37 12.19
N LEU A 306 13.32 -17.56 12.45
CA LEU A 306 13.47 -18.13 13.81
C LEU A 306 14.67 -17.57 14.54
#